data_7a6a838c816bed2dfdace26d28965756
#
_entry.id   7a6a838c816bed2dfdace26d28965756
#
_cell.length_a   1.000
_cell.length_b   1.000
_cell.length_c   1.000
_cell.angle_alpha   90.00
_cell.angle_beta   90.00
_cell.angle_gamma   90.00
#
_symmetry.space_group_name_H-M   'P 1'
#
loop_
_entity.id
_entity.type
_entity.pdbx_description
1 polymer ?
#
loop_
_entity_poly.entity_id
_entity_poly.type
_entity_poly.pdbx_seq_one_letter_code
_entity_poly.pdbx_strand_id
1 'polypeptide(L)'
;LFYASLQVRKAFILNSPYIKRNLFVYQAYNNGKYTIAEKQEMFPHLFNSLSVVIPVLSSTFASVGRFLKHAGNMSLGMLIIDESGQAMPQSALGALYRTRQAVVVGDPLQVEPVVTIPKVLIDILADSTGVANEYKVIENSVQTLADNMNEFNGMIGERQVGCPLVVHRRCIEPMFSISNMISYDNRMFNKTNKKEDYLKQEQPFLIKKSGWINVEGTENGSKDHFVKNQAERVCQLLESALHIYTDLFDTDDKIFIITPFRTVAESMRKFVVGYFSAKGNDKEVLKKWTKKCVGTVHTFQGKDANEVIF
;
A
#
# COMPACT_ATOMS: atom_id res chain seq x y z
N LEU A 1 -16.21 3.35 -27.48
CA LEU A 1 -15.23 4.44 -27.44
C LEU A 1 -13.84 3.93 -27.13
N PHE A 2 -13.62 3.20 -26.01
CA PHE A 2 -12.32 2.66 -25.56
C PHE A 2 -11.66 1.79 -26.64
N TYR A 3 -12.38 0.80 -27.19
CA TYR A 3 -11.86 -0.06 -28.24
C TYR A 3 -11.44 0.71 -29.50
N ALA A 4 -12.24 1.69 -29.93
CA ALA A 4 -11.90 2.55 -31.06
C ALA A 4 -10.62 3.36 -30.82
N SER A 5 -10.44 3.89 -29.61
CA SER A 5 -9.22 4.62 -29.24
C SER A 5 -7.96 3.73 -29.28
N LEU A 6 -8.08 2.46 -28.88
CA LEU A 6 -6.98 1.49 -29.00
C LEU A 6 -6.63 1.19 -30.46
N GLN A 7 -7.62 1.10 -31.35
CA GLN A 7 -7.38 0.90 -32.80
C GLN A 7 -6.68 2.11 -33.42
N VAL A 8 -7.10 3.33 -33.07
CA VAL A 8 -6.42 4.56 -33.53
C VAL A 8 -4.97 4.59 -33.04
N ARG A 9 -4.73 4.29 -31.77
CA ARG A 9 -3.36 4.21 -31.21
C ARG A 9 -2.51 3.17 -31.93
N LYS A 10 -3.06 1.97 -32.18
CA LYS A 10 -2.37 0.92 -32.94
C LYS A 10 -2.00 1.38 -34.34
N ALA A 11 -2.95 1.99 -35.06
CA ALA A 11 -2.71 2.53 -36.40
C ALA A 11 -1.63 3.61 -36.39
N PHE A 12 -1.63 4.51 -35.40
CA PHE A 12 -0.63 5.56 -35.24
C PHE A 12 0.78 4.98 -35.02
N ILE A 13 0.93 3.99 -34.12
CA ILE A 13 2.23 3.33 -33.87
C ILE A 13 2.72 2.64 -35.14
N LEU A 14 1.86 1.91 -35.85
CA LEU A 14 2.23 1.13 -37.03
C LEU A 14 2.57 2.02 -38.25
N ASN A 15 2.03 3.23 -38.32
CA ASN A 15 2.26 4.15 -39.45
C ASN A 15 3.26 5.29 -39.16
N SER A 16 3.78 5.41 -37.91
CA SER A 16 4.78 6.42 -37.57
C SER A 16 6.21 5.88 -37.68
N PRO A 17 7.00 6.30 -38.69
CA PRO A 17 8.41 5.92 -38.77
C PRO A 17 9.24 6.40 -37.59
N TYR A 18 8.88 7.55 -37.03
CA TYR A 18 9.54 8.15 -35.87
C TYR A 18 9.41 7.27 -34.63
N ILE A 19 8.20 6.81 -34.29
CA ILE A 19 7.96 5.94 -33.16
C ILE A 19 8.68 4.60 -33.35
N LYS A 20 8.56 3.99 -34.52
CA LYS A 20 9.23 2.72 -34.82
C LYS A 20 10.75 2.82 -34.64
N ARG A 21 11.37 3.87 -35.17
CA ARG A 21 12.81 4.13 -35.03
C ARG A 21 13.21 4.28 -33.56
N ASN A 22 12.47 5.08 -32.79
CA ASN A 22 12.77 5.30 -31.38
C ASN A 22 12.60 4.02 -30.55
N LEU A 23 11.59 3.20 -30.80
CA LEU A 23 11.42 1.92 -30.12
C LEU A 23 12.55 0.93 -30.46
N PHE A 24 13.05 0.93 -31.69
CA PHE A 24 14.20 0.13 -32.08
C PHE A 24 15.49 0.61 -31.37
N VAL A 25 15.72 1.92 -31.33
CA VAL A 25 16.85 2.53 -30.64
C VAL A 25 16.79 2.31 -29.12
N TYR A 26 15.60 2.23 -28.53
CA TYR A 26 15.40 1.96 -27.11
C TYR A 26 16.06 0.64 -26.65
N GLN A 27 16.11 -0.37 -27.50
CA GLN A 27 16.82 -1.63 -27.20
C GLN A 27 18.33 -1.37 -27.07
N ALA A 28 18.93 -0.62 -27.99
CA ALA A 28 20.35 -0.28 -27.94
C ALA A 28 20.69 0.66 -26.76
N TYR A 29 19.76 1.56 -26.44
CA TYR A 29 19.84 2.45 -25.28
C TYR A 29 20.01 1.67 -23.95
N ASN A 30 19.25 0.58 -23.77
CA ASN A 30 19.35 -0.25 -22.59
C ASN A 30 20.61 -1.15 -22.57
N ASN A 31 21.12 -1.54 -23.73
CA ASN A 31 22.26 -2.44 -23.87
C ASN A 31 23.65 -1.78 -23.71
N GLY A 32 23.71 -0.56 -23.19
CA GLY A 32 24.99 0.08 -22.84
C GLY A 32 25.81 0.66 -24.00
N LYS A 33 25.21 0.80 -25.19
CA LYS A 33 25.90 1.34 -26.38
C LYS A 33 26.13 2.86 -26.40
N TYR A 34 25.54 3.58 -25.43
CA TYR A 34 25.57 5.04 -25.38
C TYR A 34 26.18 5.55 -24.08
N THR A 35 26.85 6.68 -24.14
CA THR A 35 27.38 7.43 -23.01
C THR A 35 26.24 7.97 -22.12
N ILE A 36 26.56 8.44 -20.92
CA ILE A 36 25.58 9.03 -20.01
C ILE A 36 24.96 10.29 -20.63
N ALA A 37 25.76 11.14 -21.25
CA ALA A 37 25.29 12.37 -21.88
C ALA A 37 24.33 12.10 -23.04
N GLU A 38 24.70 11.19 -23.95
CA GLU A 38 23.79 10.75 -25.03
C GLU A 38 22.48 10.17 -24.49
N LYS A 39 22.54 9.37 -23.41
CA LYS A 39 21.35 8.82 -22.79
C LYS A 39 20.44 9.88 -22.18
N GLN A 40 20.99 10.93 -21.60
CA GLN A 40 20.21 12.05 -21.08
C GLN A 40 19.52 12.84 -22.20
N GLU A 41 20.22 13.06 -23.32
CA GLU A 41 19.65 13.73 -24.48
C GLU A 41 18.55 12.89 -25.16
N MET A 42 18.77 11.59 -25.31
CA MET A 42 17.83 10.67 -25.97
C MET A 42 16.60 10.37 -25.12
N PHE A 43 16.70 10.45 -23.80
CA PHE A 43 15.66 10.03 -22.86
C PHE A 43 14.25 10.60 -23.20
N PRO A 44 14.05 11.91 -23.36
CA PRO A 44 12.73 12.47 -23.63
C PRO A 44 12.09 11.90 -24.91
N HIS A 45 12.89 11.74 -25.97
CA HIS A 45 12.41 11.26 -27.27
C HIS A 45 12.02 9.78 -27.23
N LEU A 46 12.85 8.96 -26.58
CA LEU A 46 12.60 7.52 -26.44
C LEU A 46 11.41 7.25 -25.52
N PHE A 47 11.34 7.92 -24.36
CA PHE A 47 10.26 7.74 -23.42
C PHE A 47 8.93 8.30 -23.90
N ASN A 48 8.91 9.40 -24.66
CA ASN A 48 7.71 9.87 -25.33
C ASN A 48 7.16 8.83 -26.31
N SER A 49 8.03 8.19 -27.08
CA SER A 49 7.62 7.12 -28.01
C SER A 49 7.19 5.87 -27.26
N LEU A 50 7.86 5.51 -26.19
CA LEU A 50 7.50 4.40 -25.32
C LEU A 50 6.13 4.61 -24.67
N SER A 51 5.83 5.83 -24.22
CA SER A 51 4.56 6.19 -23.57
C SER A 51 3.35 6.07 -24.50
N VAL A 52 3.55 6.11 -25.81
CA VAL A 52 2.47 5.80 -26.77
C VAL A 52 2.09 4.32 -26.73
N VAL A 53 3.05 3.44 -26.44
CA VAL A 53 2.83 1.98 -26.33
C VAL A 53 2.46 1.58 -24.91
N ILE A 54 3.23 2.09 -23.95
CA ILE A 54 3.10 1.81 -22.50
C ILE A 54 2.88 3.15 -21.79
N PRO A 55 1.61 3.62 -21.68
CA PRO A 55 1.32 4.96 -21.17
C PRO A 55 1.55 5.13 -19.67
N VAL A 56 1.56 4.03 -18.91
CA VAL A 56 1.72 4.03 -17.46
C VAL A 56 2.87 3.11 -17.07
N LEU A 57 3.79 3.65 -16.27
CA LEU A 57 4.90 2.93 -15.69
C LEU A 57 4.83 3.05 -14.17
N SER A 58 5.02 1.95 -13.45
CA SER A 58 4.99 1.91 -12.00
C SER A 58 6.37 1.64 -11.43
N SER A 59 6.70 2.33 -10.33
CA SER A 59 7.97 2.16 -9.60
C SER A 59 7.78 2.54 -8.14
N THR A 60 8.60 1.97 -7.25
CA THR A 60 8.71 2.46 -5.87
C THR A 60 9.66 3.64 -5.78
N PHE A 61 9.54 4.48 -4.75
CA PHE A 61 10.49 5.57 -4.51
C PHE A 61 11.94 5.08 -4.39
N ALA A 62 12.16 3.93 -3.78
CA ALA A 62 13.49 3.33 -3.67
C ALA A 62 14.12 2.97 -5.04
N SER A 63 13.30 2.72 -6.04
CA SER A 63 13.73 2.31 -7.39
C SER A 63 13.69 3.42 -8.42
N VAL A 64 12.89 4.47 -8.20
CA VAL A 64 12.64 5.52 -9.19
C VAL A 64 13.93 6.24 -9.63
N GLY A 65 14.84 6.51 -8.71
CA GLY A 65 16.12 7.16 -9.00
C GLY A 65 16.99 6.34 -9.96
N ARG A 66 17.01 5.02 -9.81
CA ARG A 66 17.74 4.11 -10.73
C ARG A 66 17.01 3.93 -12.05
N PHE A 67 15.69 3.76 -12.00
CA PHE A 67 14.84 3.56 -13.18
C PHE A 67 14.86 4.78 -14.10
N LEU A 68 14.77 5.97 -13.53
CA LEU A 68 14.71 7.24 -14.25
C LEU A 68 16.03 8.03 -14.18
N LYS A 69 17.19 7.36 -14.02
CA LYS A 69 18.48 8.02 -13.78
C LYS A 69 18.90 9.01 -14.88
N HIS A 70 18.44 8.83 -16.11
CA HIS A 70 18.72 9.70 -17.24
C HIS A 70 17.60 10.72 -17.52
N ALA A 71 16.50 10.68 -16.78
CA ALA A 71 15.44 11.68 -16.88
C ALA A 71 15.90 13.00 -16.25
N GLY A 72 15.88 14.05 -17.03
CA GLY A 72 16.15 15.42 -16.56
C GLY A 72 14.94 16.04 -15.84
N ASN A 73 15.08 17.32 -15.48
CA ASN A 73 14.01 18.12 -14.92
C ASN A 73 12.79 18.16 -15.86
N MET A 74 11.59 17.98 -15.30
CA MET A 74 10.29 18.08 -16.03
C MET A 74 10.21 17.27 -17.33
N SER A 75 11.00 16.19 -17.46
CA SER A 75 11.04 15.36 -18.67
C SER A 75 9.83 14.42 -18.82
N LEU A 76 9.08 14.17 -17.75
CA LEU A 76 7.88 13.35 -17.75
C LEU A 76 6.62 14.20 -17.59
N GLY A 77 5.50 13.75 -18.15
CA GLY A 77 4.25 14.50 -18.16
C GLY A 77 3.58 14.56 -16.80
N MET A 78 3.26 13.40 -16.22
CA MET A 78 2.49 13.31 -14.98
C MET A 78 3.06 12.23 -14.06
N LEU A 79 3.09 12.53 -12.77
CA LEU A 79 3.35 11.63 -11.68
C LEU A 79 2.06 11.39 -10.90
N ILE A 80 1.75 10.14 -10.61
CA ILE A 80 0.69 9.78 -9.66
C ILE A 80 1.38 9.08 -8.49
N ILE A 81 1.24 9.64 -7.30
CA ILE A 81 1.75 9.07 -6.06
C ILE A 81 0.56 8.48 -5.32
N ASP A 82 0.57 7.16 -5.16
CA ASP A 82 -0.43 6.44 -4.38
C ASP A 82 0.10 6.12 -2.98
N GLU A 83 -0.78 6.01 -1.99
CA GLU A 83 -0.44 5.80 -0.57
C GLU A 83 0.55 6.85 -0.02
N SER A 84 0.41 8.09 -0.46
CA SER A 84 1.33 9.19 -0.14
C SER A 84 1.34 9.59 1.34
N GLY A 85 0.31 9.21 2.11
CA GLY A 85 0.27 9.34 3.57
C GLY A 85 1.39 8.57 4.28
N GLN A 86 1.89 7.48 3.66
CA GLN A 86 2.98 6.65 4.19
C GLN A 86 4.37 7.06 3.71
N ALA A 87 4.45 8.00 2.79
CA ALA A 87 5.70 8.38 2.15
C ALA A 87 6.36 9.56 2.85
N MET A 88 7.64 9.42 3.20
CA MET A 88 8.44 10.54 3.70
C MET A 88 8.65 11.56 2.57
N PRO A 89 8.54 12.88 2.85
CA PRO A 89 8.67 13.93 1.84
C PRO A 89 9.89 13.82 0.93
N GLN A 90 11.07 13.59 1.51
CA GLN A 90 12.31 13.46 0.75
C GLN A 90 12.33 12.29 -0.23
N SER A 91 11.53 11.25 0.01
CA SER A 91 11.47 10.09 -0.89
C SER A 91 10.84 10.44 -2.24
N ALA A 92 9.94 11.41 -2.27
CA ALA A 92 9.24 11.83 -3.49
C ALA A 92 10.03 12.83 -4.34
N LEU A 93 11.02 13.54 -3.76
CA LEU A 93 11.74 14.63 -4.43
C LEU A 93 12.30 14.23 -5.79
N GLY A 94 12.92 13.05 -5.88
CA GLY A 94 13.50 12.57 -7.12
C GLY A 94 12.48 12.31 -8.23
N ALA A 95 11.27 11.89 -7.88
CA ALA A 95 10.18 11.71 -8.84
C ALA A 95 9.54 13.05 -9.21
N LEU A 96 9.27 13.91 -8.24
CA LEU A 96 8.68 15.25 -8.44
C LEU A 96 9.59 16.12 -9.34
N TYR A 97 10.89 16.12 -9.11
CA TYR A 97 11.86 16.86 -9.94
C TYR A 97 11.76 16.51 -11.42
N ARG A 98 11.46 15.26 -11.75
CA ARG A 98 11.42 14.75 -13.12
C ARG A 98 10.08 14.92 -13.83
N THR A 99 9.07 15.42 -13.16
CA THR A 99 7.69 15.49 -13.69
C THR A 99 7.18 16.91 -13.74
N ARG A 100 6.28 17.19 -14.69
CA ARG A 100 5.65 18.51 -14.87
C ARG A 100 4.48 18.74 -13.93
N GLN A 101 3.75 17.67 -13.66
CA GLN A 101 2.55 17.70 -12.82
C GLN A 101 2.55 16.48 -11.89
N ALA A 102 2.03 16.64 -10.70
CA ALA A 102 1.86 15.54 -9.76
C ALA A 102 0.40 15.50 -9.24
N VAL A 103 -0.13 14.28 -9.16
CA VAL A 103 -1.37 13.96 -8.46
C VAL A 103 -0.96 13.13 -7.25
N VAL A 104 -1.23 13.65 -6.08
CA VAL A 104 -0.87 13.02 -4.80
C VAL A 104 -2.14 12.44 -4.20
N VAL A 105 -2.16 11.12 -4.01
CA VAL A 105 -3.31 10.37 -3.52
C VAL A 105 -2.89 9.58 -2.28
N GLY A 106 -3.62 9.73 -1.21
CA GLY A 106 -3.36 9.02 0.04
C GLY A 106 -4.30 9.46 1.13
N ASP A 107 -4.21 8.79 2.25
CA ASP A 107 -5.01 9.09 3.43
C ASP A 107 -4.05 9.43 4.58
N PRO A 108 -4.00 10.70 4.99
CA PRO A 108 -3.11 11.13 6.07
C PRO A 108 -3.58 10.66 7.45
N LEU A 109 -4.79 10.11 7.56
CA LEU A 109 -5.36 9.58 8.81
C LEU A 109 -5.12 8.07 8.98
N GLN A 110 -4.53 7.42 7.98
CA GLN A 110 -4.12 6.03 8.08
C GLN A 110 -2.70 5.92 8.66
N VAL A 111 -1.88 5.03 8.10
CA VAL A 111 -0.55 4.76 8.60
C VAL A 111 0.42 5.87 8.22
N GLU A 112 1.09 6.44 9.21
CA GLU A 112 2.13 7.46 9.04
C GLU A 112 3.43 6.89 8.46
N PRO A 113 4.31 7.74 7.89
CA PRO A 113 5.62 7.30 7.43
C PRO A 113 6.46 6.69 8.55
N VAL A 114 7.12 5.57 8.27
CA VAL A 114 8.04 4.96 9.23
C VAL A 114 9.35 5.73 9.23
N VAL A 115 9.57 6.55 10.26
CA VAL A 115 10.81 7.31 10.45
C VAL A 115 11.75 6.53 11.36
N THR A 116 12.87 6.06 10.81
CA THR A 116 13.88 5.28 11.56
C THR A 116 14.99 6.13 12.14
N ILE A 117 15.07 7.41 11.77
CA ILE A 117 16.09 8.35 12.23
C ILE A 117 15.62 8.96 13.56
N PRO A 118 16.48 8.99 14.61
CA PRO A 118 16.13 9.62 15.87
C PRO A 118 15.73 11.09 15.72
N LYS A 119 14.69 11.52 16.43
CA LYS A 119 14.17 12.91 16.36
C LYS A 119 15.28 13.95 16.56
N VAL A 120 16.13 13.75 17.55
CA VAL A 120 17.25 14.66 17.84
C VAL A 120 18.16 14.88 16.62
N LEU A 121 18.45 13.83 15.86
CA LEU A 121 19.28 13.95 14.66
C LEU A 121 18.54 14.71 13.55
N ILE A 122 17.25 14.49 13.40
CA ILE A 122 16.42 15.23 12.43
C ILE A 122 16.40 16.71 12.78
N ASP A 123 16.22 17.05 14.06
CA ASP A 123 16.22 18.44 14.53
C ASP A 123 17.58 19.12 14.24
N ILE A 124 18.70 18.47 14.58
CA ILE A 124 20.05 18.99 14.28
C ILE A 124 20.26 19.22 12.79
N LEU A 125 19.85 18.27 11.95
CA LEU A 125 19.98 18.40 10.50
C LEU A 125 19.09 19.52 9.94
N ALA A 126 17.85 19.62 10.41
CA ALA A 126 16.94 20.68 10.00
C ALA A 126 17.47 22.07 10.37
N ASP A 127 17.93 22.24 11.60
CA ASP A 127 18.50 23.50 12.08
C ASP A 127 19.79 23.87 11.31
N SER A 128 20.64 22.89 11.02
CA SER A 128 21.88 23.10 10.25
C SER A 128 21.64 23.50 8.78
N THR A 129 20.48 23.10 8.23
CA THR A 129 20.10 23.36 6.83
C THR A 129 19.03 24.44 6.67
N GLY A 130 18.55 25.02 7.77
CA GLY A 130 17.51 26.07 7.78
C GLY A 130 16.13 25.56 7.37
N VAL A 131 15.83 24.28 7.58
CA VAL A 131 14.51 23.69 7.30
C VAL A 131 13.56 24.07 8.42
N ALA A 132 12.46 24.75 8.10
CA ALA A 132 11.44 25.12 9.06
C ALA A 132 10.74 23.89 9.66
N ASN A 133 10.27 24.02 10.90
CA ASN A 133 9.64 22.91 11.64
C ASN A 133 8.47 22.28 10.89
N GLU A 134 7.69 23.08 10.20
CA GLU A 134 6.53 22.64 9.40
C GLU A 134 6.88 21.70 8.23
N TYR A 135 8.16 21.58 7.84
CA TYR A 135 8.62 20.68 6.80
C TYR A 135 9.40 19.47 7.35
N LYS A 136 9.53 19.34 8.66
CA LYS A 136 10.24 18.20 9.27
C LYS A 136 9.51 16.90 9.01
N VAL A 137 10.28 15.88 8.67
CA VAL A 137 9.83 14.52 8.30
C VAL A 137 8.97 13.82 9.37
N ILE A 138 9.17 14.14 10.65
CA ILE A 138 8.45 13.50 11.76
C ILE A 138 6.96 13.87 11.77
N GLU A 139 6.63 15.06 11.28
CA GLU A 139 5.28 15.63 11.35
C GLU A 139 4.59 15.61 9.99
N ASN A 140 5.31 15.19 8.92
CA ASN A 140 4.83 15.32 7.55
C ASN A 140 5.00 14.04 6.73
N SER A 141 3.99 13.77 5.93
CA SER A 141 4.03 12.87 4.78
C SER A 141 4.03 13.67 3.48
N VAL A 142 4.22 12.98 2.36
CA VAL A 142 4.01 13.59 1.03
C VAL A 142 2.57 14.08 0.89
N GLN A 143 1.59 13.36 1.47
CA GLN A 143 0.19 13.76 1.44
C GLN A 143 -0.05 15.06 2.22
N THR A 144 0.46 15.17 3.44
CA THR A 144 0.24 16.37 4.27
C THR A 144 0.85 17.61 3.63
N LEU A 145 2.03 17.49 3.01
CA LEU A 145 2.61 18.62 2.27
C LEU A 145 1.78 18.99 1.05
N ALA A 146 1.26 18.01 0.30
CA ALA A 146 0.40 18.27 -0.85
C ALA A 146 -0.92 18.93 -0.43
N ASP A 147 -1.54 18.47 0.67
CA ASP A 147 -2.77 19.05 1.22
C ASP A 147 -2.56 20.52 1.64
N ASN A 148 -1.45 20.81 2.31
CA ASN A 148 -1.11 22.17 2.74
C ASN A 148 -0.80 23.12 1.56
N MET A 149 -0.32 22.60 0.44
CA MET A 149 -0.04 23.37 -0.78
C MET A 149 -1.26 23.52 -1.68
N ASN A 150 -2.36 22.81 -1.42
CA ASN A 150 -3.53 22.85 -2.27
C ASN A 150 -4.34 24.13 -2.00
N GLU A 151 -4.63 24.87 -3.06
CA GLU A 151 -5.47 26.08 -2.99
C GLU A 151 -6.91 25.75 -2.54
N PHE A 152 -7.43 24.59 -2.95
CA PHE A 152 -8.74 24.09 -2.56
C PHE A 152 -8.58 23.06 -1.45
N ASN A 153 -8.93 23.44 -0.24
CA ASN A 153 -8.80 22.58 0.94
C ASN A 153 -10.02 22.67 1.84
N GLY A 154 -10.14 21.73 2.76
CA GLY A 154 -11.18 21.64 3.77
C GLY A 154 -10.63 21.08 5.07
N MET A 155 -11.51 20.87 6.05
CA MET A 155 -11.13 20.29 7.35
C MET A 155 -11.86 18.97 7.55
N ILE A 156 -11.13 17.95 8.01
CA ILE A 156 -11.70 16.72 8.58
C ILE A 156 -11.16 16.61 10.01
N GLY A 157 -12.04 16.79 10.99
CA GLY A 157 -11.65 17.03 12.37
C GLY A 157 -10.78 18.29 12.46
N GLU A 158 -9.62 18.17 13.06
CA GLU A 158 -8.64 19.28 13.21
C GLU A 158 -7.63 19.34 12.05
N ARG A 159 -7.71 18.43 11.07
CA ARG A 159 -6.72 18.30 10.00
C ARG A 159 -7.18 18.96 8.72
N GLN A 160 -6.30 19.76 8.13
CA GLN A 160 -6.47 20.28 6.79
C GLN A 160 -6.26 19.17 5.77
N VAL A 161 -7.17 19.06 4.80
CA VAL A 161 -7.11 18.10 3.70
C VAL A 161 -7.38 18.84 2.39
N GLY A 162 -6.75 18.40 1.31
CA GLY A 162 -6.93 19.01 -0.01
C GLY A 162 -8.33 18.71 -0.58
N CYS A 163 -8.43 17.75 -1.49
CA CYS A 163 -9.71 17.35 -2.09
C CYS A 163 -10.12 15.96 -1.56
N PRO A 164 -10.93 15.87 -0.48
CA PRO A 164 -11.24 14.58 0.14
C PRO A 164 -12.21 13.76 -0.72
N LEU A 165 -11.89 12.47 -0.91
CA LEU A 165 -12.76 11.48 -1.51
C LEU A 165 -13.66 10.88 -0.42
N VAL A 166 -14.83 11.46 -0.23
CA VAL A 166 -15.72 11.13 0.90
C VAL A 166 -16.60 9.88 0.68
N VAL A 167 -16.52 9.24 -0.48
CA VAL A 167 -17.33 8.04 -0.79
C VAL A 167 -16.54 6.78 -0.50
N HIS A 168 -16.92 6.07 0.55
CA HIS A 168 -16.33 4.80 0.92
C HIS A 168 -17.00 3.63 0.19
N ARG A 169 -16.18 2.67 -0.32
CA ARG A 169 -16.66 1.52 -1.10
C ARG A 169 -16.00 0.19 -0.71
N ARG A 170 -15.30 0.11 0.43
CA ARG A 170 -14.54 -1.09 0.84
C ARG A 170 -15.15 -1.77 2.07
N CYS A 171 -15.24 -1.08 3.18
CA CYS A 171 -15.68 -1.67 4.44
C CYS A 171 -17.21 -1.72 4.57
N ILE A 172 -17.70 -2.85 5.05
CA ILE A 172 -19.10 -3.03 5.44
C ILE A 172 -19.32 -2.60 6.90
N GLU A 173 -20.57 -2.53 7.33
CA GLU A 173 -20.92 -2.31 8.75
C GLU A 173 -20.54 -3.54 9.61
N PRO A 174 -20.07 -3.35 10.87
CA PRO A 174 -19.93 -2.08 11.61
C PRO A 174 -18.58 -1.37 11.40
N MET A 175 -17.64 -1.96 10.63
CA MET A 175 -16.29 -1.37 10.44
C MET A 175 -16.34 0.02 9.86
N PHE A 176 -17.22 0.26 8.89
CA PHE A 176 -17.35 1.58 8.28
C PHE A 176 -17.75 2.63 9.32
N SER A 177 -18.84 2.39 10.08
CA SER A 177 -19.34 3.36 11.06
C SER A 177 -18.31 3.66 12.15
N ILE A 178 -17.59 2.64 12.63
CA ILE A 178 -16.53 2.81 13.63
C ILE A 178 -15.41 3.66 13.08
N SER A 179 -14.87 3.33 11.91
CA SER A 179 -13.78 4.09 11.27
C SER A 179 -14.20 5.53 10.95
N ASN A 180 -15.43 5.71 10.46
CA ASN A 180 -15.96 7.02 10.11
C ASN A 180 -16.07 7.94 11.34
N MET A 181 -16.53 7.37 12.46
CA MET A 181 -16.64 8.10 13.72
C MET A 181 -15.27 8.46 14.31
N ILE A 182 -14.33 7.51 14.31
CA ILE A 182 -13.02 7.68 14.97
C ILE A 182 -12.09 8.59 14.16
N SER A 183 -12.07 8.45 12.81
CA SER A 183 -11.04 9.05 11.97
C SER A 183 -11.54 10.12 11.02
N TYR A 184 -12.83 10.11 10.64
CA TYR A 184 -13.33 10.97 9.56
C TYR A 184 -14.47 11.90 9.97
N ASP A 185 -14.66 12.12 11.26
CA ASP A 185 -15.67 13.05 11.81
C ASP A 185 -17.09 12.81 11.23
N ASN A 186 -17.43 11.55 10.97
CA ASN A 186 -18.67 11.12 10.32
C ASN A 186 -18.93 11.73 8.93
N ARG A 187 -17.91 12.19 8.22
CA ARG A 187 -18.05 12.88 6.92
C ARG A 187 -18.02 11.95 5.71
N MET A 188 -17.70 10.66 5.91
CA MET A 188 -17.70 9.68 4.84
C MET A 188 -19.09 9.12 4.56
N PHE A 189 -19.36 8.81 3.29
CA PHE A 189 -20.61 8.17 2.84
C PHE A 189 -20.36 6.73 2.44
N ASN A 190 -21.05 5.78 3.07
CA ASN A 190 -20.94 4.38 2.70
C ASN A 190 -21.71 4.09 1.41
N LYS A 191 -21.01 3.68 0.37
CA LYS A 191 -21.54 3.16 -0.89
C LYS A 191 -21.00 1.76 -1.19
N THR A 192 -20.55 1.06 -0.18
CA THR A 192 -20.22 -0.38 -0.28
C THR A 192 -21.52 -1.13 -0.60
N ASN A 193 -21.45 -2.08 -1.51
CA ASN A 193 -22.60 -2.90 -1.87
C ASN A 193 -23.17 -3.53 -0.62
N LYS A 194 -24.49 -3.40 -0.48
CA LYS A 194 -25.16 -3.64 0.78
C LYS A 194 -24.99 -5.08 1.25
N LYS A 195 -25.04 -5.23 2.57
CA LYS A 195 -25.12 -6.47 3.34
C LYS A 195 -25.94 -7.60 2.69
N GLU A 196 -26.96 -7.26 1.87
CA GLU A 196 -27.77 -8.19 1.11
C GLU A 196 -27.00 -8.97 0.03
N ASP A 197 -25.97 -8.40 -0.59
CA ASP A 197 -25.17 -9.10 -1.60
C ASP A 197 -24.15 -10.04 -0.95
N TYR A 198 -23.64 -9.70 0.23
CA TYR A 198 -22.77 -10.59 1.02
C TYR A 198 -23.57 -11.72 1.70
N LEU A 199 -24.80 -11.45 2.15
CA LEU A 199 -25.68 -12.46 2.75
C LEU A 199 -26.34 -13.35 1.71
N LYS A 200 -26.46 -12.90 0.45
CA LYS A 200 -26.98 -13.69 -0.69
C LYS A 200 -25.90 -14.56 -1.32
N GLN A 201 -24.61 -14.23 -1.17
CA GLN A 201 -23.56 -15.18 -1.43
C GLN A 201 -23.57 -16.17 -0.26
N GLU A 202 -23.96 -17.40 -0.52
CA GLU A 202 -23.93 -18.55 0.40
C GLU A 202 -22.48 -18.93 0.76
N GLN A 203 -21.64 -17.93 1.06
CA GLN A 203 -20.29 -18.17 1.56
C GLN A 203 -20.40 -18.42 3.07
N PRO A 204 -20.08 -19.63 3.50
CA PRO A 204 -20.07 -19.94 4.92
C PRO A 204 -18.92 -19.18 5.58
N PHE A 205 -19.23 -18.13 6.35
CA PHE A 205 -18.25 -17.49 7.20
C PHE A 205 -18.07 -18.25 8.51
N LEU A 206 -16.86 -18.33 9.03
CA LEU A 206 -16.55 -18.86 10.35
C LEU A 206 -17.27 -18.04 11.43
N ILE A 207 -17.28 -16.74 11.27
CA ILE A 207 -17.88 -15.79 12.21
C ILE A 207 -19.03 -15.06 11.51
N LYS A 208 -20.25 -15.38 11.92
CA LYS A 208 -21.47 -14.77 11.34
C LYS A 208 -21.65 -13.29 11.71
N LYS A 209 -20.95 -12.80 12.74
CA LYS A 209 -21.06 -11.44 13.26
C LYS A 209 -19.74 -11.01 13.87
N SER A 210 -19.26 -9.81 13.48
CA SER A 210 -18.11 -9.19 14.14
C SER A 210 -18.35 -9.06 15.65
N GLY A 211 -17.35 -9.40 16.44
CA GLY A 211 -17.48 -9.40 17.90
C GLY A 211 -16.13 -9.50 18.59
N TRP A 212 -16.18 -9.40 19.90
CA TRP A 212 -15.03 -9.51 20.78
C TRP A 212 -15.08 -10.85 21.53
N ILE A 213 -13.94 -11.55 21.57
CA ILE A 213 -13.77 -12.78 22.34
C ILE A 213 -12.74 -12.49 23.44
N ASN A 214 -13.20 -12.47 24.70
CA ASN A 214 -12.28 -12.34 25.83
C ASN A 214 -11.53 -13.65 26.05
N VAL A 215 -10.19 -13.59 26.10
CA VAL A 215 -9.32 -14.72 26.40
C VAL A 215 -8.37 -14.31 27.52
N GLU A 216 -8.57 -14.88 28.70
CA GLU A 216 -7.69 -14.65 29.85
C GLU A 216 -6.33 -15.30 29.63
N GLY A 217 -5.27 -14.62 30.02
CA GLY A 217 -3.90 -15.12 29.92
C GLY A 217 -2.88 -14.08 30.30
N THR A 218 -1.66 -14.53 30.50
CA THR A 218 -0.51 -13.69 30.80
C THR A 218 0.51 -13.76 29.69
N GLU A 219 1.19 -12.65 29.39
CA GLU A 219 2.27 -12.64 28.42
C GLU A 219 3.48 -13.47 28.88
N ASN A 220 4.18 -14.08 27.94
CA ASN A 220 5.39 -14.83 28.19
C ASN A 220 6.59 -13.88 28.22
N GLY A 221 7.04 -13.49 29.42
CA GLY A 221 8.21 -12.61 29.59
C GLY A 221 7.86 -11.12 29.52
N SER A 222 8.88 -10.26 29.62
CA SER A 222 8.71 -8.83 29.88
C SER A 222 8.64 -7.97 28.62
N LYS A 223 8.72 -8.55 27.40
CA LYS A 223 8.85 -7.74 26.16
C LYS A 223 8.26 -8.36 24.89
N ASP A 224 7.70 -9.55 24.92
CA ASP A 224 7.19 -10.18 23.69
C ASP A 224 5.70 -9.99 23.47
N HIS A 225 4.96 -9.60 24.52
CA HIS A 225 3.51 -9.37 24.50
C HIS A 225 2.69 -10.57 23.96
N PHE A 226 3.33 -11.74 23.85
CA PHE A 226 2.67 -12.92 23.33
C PHE A 226 1.93 -13.66 24.44
N VAL A 227 0.64 -13.91 24.23
CA VAL A 227 -0.22 -14.64 25.16
C VAL A 227 -0.57 -16.00 24.56
N LYS A 228 -0.07 -17.08 25.16
CA LYS A 228 -0.26 -18.45 24.66
C LYS A 228 -1.74 -18.84 24.52
N ASN A 229 -2.55 -18.50 25.52
CA ASN A 229 -3.99 -18.82 25.51
C ASN A 229 -4.71 -18.16 24.32
N GLN A 230 -4.33 -16.93 23.95
CA GLN A 230 -4.87 -16.27 22.76
C GLN A 230 -4.46 -17.01 21.49
N ALA A 231 -3.21 -17.45 21.39
CA ALA A 231 -2.73 -18.20 20.23
C ALA A 231 -3.44 -19.58 20.11
N GLU A 232 -3.68 -20.25 21.24
CA GLU A 232 -4.48 -21.48 21.28
C GLU A 232 -5.90 -21.23 20.78
N ARG A 233 -6.52 -20.13 21.23
CA ARG A 233 -7.87 -19.76 20.78
C ARG A 233 -7.91 -19.45 19.27
N VAL A 234 -6.92 -18.75 18.74
CA VAL A 234 -6.77 -18.53 17.30
C VAL A 234 -6.66 -19.87 16.55
N CYS A 235 -5.85 -20.82 17.04
CA CYS A 235 -5.73 -22.13 16.41
C CYS A 235 -7.05 -22.91 16.42
N GLN A 236 -7.83 -22.85 17.51
CA GLN A 236 -9.17 -23.45 17.56
C GLN A 236 -10.15 -22.83 16.54
N LEU A 237 -10.05 -21.51 16.34
CA LEU A 237 -10.84 -20.84 15.30
C LEU A 237 -10.42 -21.29 13.90
N LEU A 238 -9.11 -21.41 13.65
CA LEU A 238 -8.61 -21.94 12.38
C LEU A 238 -9.02 -23.40 12.14
N GLU A 239 -9.07 -24.25 13.17
CA GLU A 239 -9.63 -25.61 13.05
C GLU A 239 -11.09 -25.60 12.62
N SER A 240 -11.88 -24.74 13.25
CA SER A 240 -13.29 -24.56 12.86
C SER A 240 -13.38 -24.03 11.42
N ALA A 241 -12.47 -23.16 11.02
CA ALA A 241 -12.40 -22.61 9.67
C ALA A 241 -12.09 -23.67 8.61
N LEU A 242 -11.27 -24.69 8.92
CA LEU A 242 -10.96 -25.80 7.99
C LEU A 242 -12.18 -26.59 7.59
N HIS A 243 -13.24 -26.62 8.39
CA HIS A 243 -14.53 -27.23 8.02
C HIS A 243 -15.30 -26.40 6.98
N ILE A 244 -14.96 -25.14 6.85
CA ILE A 244 -15.60 -24.17 5.95
C ILE A 244 -14.73 -23.94 4.74
N TYR A 245 -13.46 -23.67 4.97
CA TYR A 245 -12.42 -23.40 3.96
C TYR A 245 -11.48 -24.60 3.89
N THR A 246 -11.83 -25.61 3.10
CA THR A 246 -11.02 -26.85 2.98
C THR A 246 -9.62 -26.59 2.40
N ASP A 247 -9.45 -25.46 1.69
CA ASP A 247 -8.23 -24.97 1.08
C ASP A 247 -7.56 -23.82 1.87
N LEU A 248 -7.90 -23.66 3.16
CA LEU A 248 -7.48 -22.53 3.99
C LEU A 248 -5.97 -22.24 3.93
N PHE A 249 -5.14 -23.27 3.99
CA PHE A 249 -3.68 -23.11 4.00
C PHE A 249 -3.07 -23.04 2.59
N ASP A 250 -3.86 -23.26 1.55
CA ASP A 250 -3.42 -23.15 0.15
C ASP A 250 -3.73 -21.78 -0.45
N THR A 251 -4.61 -20.99 0.20
CA THR A 251 -5.06 -19.66 -0.23
C THR A 251 -4.58 -18.59 0.74
N ASP A 252 -4.54 -17.33 0.31
CA ASP A 252 -4.09 -16.20 1.11
C ASP A 252 -5.13 -15.06 1.24
N ASP A 253 -6.40 -15.35 0.98
CA ASP A 253 -7.51 -14.40 0.97
C ASP A 253 -8.66 -14.74 1.93
N LYS A 254 -8.60 -15.87 2.64
CA LYS A 254 -9.70 -16.33 3.50
C LYS A 254 -9.67 -15.69 4.88
N ILE A 255 -8.56 -15.84 5.59
CA ILE A 255 -8.42 -15.36 6.97
C ILE A 255 -7.08 -14.64 7.15
N PHE A 256 -7.10 -13.42 7.66
CA PHE A 256 -5.92 -12.74 8.18
C PHE A 256 -5.90 -12.77 9.71
N ILE A 257 -4.71 -12.98 10.26
CA ILE A 257 -4.43 -12.82 11.69
C ILE A 257 -3.54 -11.60 11.84
N ILE A 258 -4.09 -10.54 12.41
CA ILE A 258 -3.43 -9.24 12.56
C ILE A 258 -3.09 -9.03 14.02
N THR A 259 -1.89 -8.59 14.32
CA THR A 259 -1.43 -8.27 15.66
C THR A 259 -0.81 -6.88 15.71
N PRO A 260 -0.87 -6.16 16.84
CA PRO A 260 -0.27 -4.82 16.93
C PRO A 260 1.25 -4.84 16.90
N PHE A 261 1.89 -5.92 17.38
CA PHE A 261 3.34 -6.00 17.55
C PHE A 261 3.99 -7.05 16.64
N ARG A 262 5.16 -6.71 16.08
CA ARG A 262 5.92 -7.60 15.22
C ARG A 262 6.36 -8.89 15.94
N THR A 263 6.76 -8.77 17.21
CA THR A 263 7.16 -9.92 18.05
C THR A 263 6.01 -10.89 18.24
N VAL A 264 4.79 -10.39 18.48
CA VAL A 264 3.57 -11.22 18.59
C VAL A 264 3.27 -11.92 17.25
N ALA A 265 3.39 -11.21 16.12
CA ALA A 265 3.19 -11.82 14.80
C ALA A 265 4.18 -12.96 14.53
N GLU A 266 5.46 -12.78 14.88
CA GLU A 266 6.48 -13.81 14.72
C GLU A 266 6.24 -15.03 15.63
N SER A 267 5.85 -14.81 16.88
CA SER A 267 5.50 -15.86 17.82
C SER A 267 4.22 -16.60 17.41
N MET A 268 3.22 -15.87 16.93
CA MET A 268 1.99 -16.45 16.40
C MET A 268 2.25 -17.35 15.18
N ARG A 269 3.11 -16.93 14.24
CA ARG A 269 3.50 -17.75 13.08
C ARG A 269 4.11 -19.08 13.52
N LYS A 270 5.05 -19.02 14.46
CA LYS A 270 5.71 -20.23 15.01
C LYS A 270 4.70 -21.14 15.71
N PHE A 271 3.80 -20.54 16.48
CA PHE A 271 2.79 -21.29 17.23
C PHE A 271 1.81 -22.01 16.28
N VAL A 272 1.26 -21.31 15.30
CA VAL A 272 0.35 -21.89 14.29
C VAL A 272 1.02 -23.03 13.51
N VAL A 273 2.28 -22.81 13.06
CA VAL A 273 3.03 -23.86 12.35
C VAL A 273 3.24 -25.09 13.25
N GLY A 274 3.63 -24.89 14.50
CA GLY A 274 3.82 -25.99 15.47
C GLY A 274 2.53 -26.76 15.75
N TYR A 275 1.44 -26.03 16.00
CA TYR A 275 0.13 -26.59 16.31
C TYR A 275 -0.42 -27.49 15.20
N PHE A 276 -0.45 -26.97 13.96
CA PHE A 276 -1.00 -27.72 12.84
C PHE A 276 -0.05 -28.78 12.25
N SER A 277 1.27 -28.60 12.38
CA SER A 277 2.23 -29.65 12.01
C SER A 277 2.09 -30.87 12.93
N ALA A 278 1.83 -30.67 14.21
CA ALA A 278 1.56 -31.78 15.15
C ALA A 278 0.28 -32.55 14.82
N LYS A 279 -0.64 -31.95 14.03
CA LYS A 279 -1.87 -32.56 13.52
C LYS A 279 -1.77 -33.15 12.11
N GLY A 280 -0.54 -33.22 11.57
CA GLY A 280 -0.28 -33.85 10.28
C GLY A 280 -0.32 -32.95 9.04
N ASN A 281 -0.49 -31.62 9.24
CA ASN A 281 -0.43 -30.69 8.09
C ASN A 281 1.04 -30.46 7.66
N ASP A 282 1.23 -30.22 6.36
CA ASP A 282 2.55 -29.98 5.79
C ASP A 282 3.19 -28.68 6.35
N LYS A 283 4.38 -28.81 6.90
CA LYS A 283 5.08 -27.71 7.57
C LYS A 283 5.50 -26.59 6.63
N GLU A 284 5.84 -26.91 5.39
CA GLU A 284 6.28 -25.90 4.42
C GLU A 284 5.07 -25.09 3.88
N VAL A 285 3.95 -25.76 3.69
CA VAL A 285 2.67 -25.11 3.35
C VAL A 285 2.28 -24.13 4.46
N LEU A 286 2.29 -24.59 5.72
CA LEU A 286 1.97 -23.75 6.88
C LEU A 286 2.91 -22.55 7.04
N LYS A 287 4.21 -22.72 6.83
CA LYS A 287 5.18 -21.60 6.86
C LYS A 287 4.88 -20.57 5.77
N LYS A 288 4.53 -21.04 4.58
CA LYS A 288 4.21 -20.18 3.43
C LYS A 288 2.92 -19.40 3.68
N TRP A 289 1.89 -20.07 4.18
CA TRP A 289 0.62 -19.47 4.54
C TRP A 289 0.79 -18.44 5.68
N THR A 290 1.40 -18.83 6.80
CA THR A 290 1.56 -17.92 7.94
C THR A 290 2.40 -16.69 7.62
N LYS A 291 3.36 -16.79 6.69
CA LYS A 291 4.12 -15.63 6.22
C LYS A 291 3.25 -14.60 5.50
N LYS A 292 2.17 -15.04 4.84
CA LYS A 292 1.25 -14.19 4.09
C LYS A 292 0.05 -13.73 4.92
N CYS A 293 -0.47 -14.61 5.78
CA CYS A 293 -1.75 -14.44 6.47
C CYS A 293 -1.64 -14.04 7.96
N VAL A 294 -0.42 -14.03 8.53
CA VAL A 294 -0.18 -13.58 9.91
C VAL A 294 0.81 -12.42 9.90
N GLY A 295 0.44 -11.28 10.47
CA GLY A 295 1.31 -10.10 10.46
C GLY A 295 0.80 -8.95 11.30
N THR A 296 1.39 -7.78 11.09
CA THR A 296 0.95 -6.53 11.72
C THR A 296 0.03 -5.75 10.81
N VAL A 297 -0.61 -4.70 11.33
CA VAL A 297 -1.46 -3.77 10.56
C VAL A 297 -0.74 -3.30 9.27
N HIS A 298 0.54 -2.90 9.36
CA HIS A 298 1.33 -2.50 8.19
C HIS A 298 1.47 -3.60 7.11
N THR A 299 1.47 -4.88 7.53
CA THR A 299 1.60 -6.01 6.58
C THR A 299 0.36 -6.18 5.71
N PHE A 300 -0.81 -5.81 6.26
CA PHE A 300 -2.11 -6.03 5.62
C PHE A 300 -2.74 -4.77 5.05
N GLN A 301 -2.08 -3.63 5.17
CA GLN A 301 -2.58 -2.41 4.56
C GLN A 301 -2.77 -2.60 3.05
N GLY A 302 -3.93 -2.19 2.55
CA GLY A 302 -4.32 -2.37 1.15
C GLY A 302 -4.70 -3.79 0.73
N LYS A 303 -4.76 -4.76 1.67
CA LYS A 303 -5.19 -6.12 1.40
C LYS A 303 -6.58 -6.39 1.97
N ASP A 304 -7.28 -7.33 1.35
CA ASP A 304 -8.61 -7.76 1.76
C ASP A 304 -8.59 -9.26 2.09
N ALA A 305 -9.39 -9.66 3.08
CA ALA A 305 -9.68 -11.05 3.39
C ALA A 305 -11.17 -11.21 3.73
N ASN A 306 -11.68 -12.43 3.62
CA ASN A 306 -13.06 -12.70 3.99
C ASN A 306 -13.31 -12.47 5.48
N GLU A 307 -12.34 -12.85 6.31
CA GLU A 307 -12.42 -12.74 7.77
C GLU A 307 -11.08 -12.25 8.34
N VAL A 308 -11.15 -11.52 9.44
CA VAL A 308 -9.97 -11.00 10.13
C VAL A 308 -10.06 -11.34 11.62
N ILE A 309 -9.02 -11.94 12.16
CA ILE A 309 -8.78 -12.13 13.58
C ILE A 309 -7.75 -11.09 14.03
N PHE A 310 -8.16 -10.19 14.93
CA PHE A 310 -7.31 -9.12 15.43
C PHE A 310 -6.94 -9.35 16.90
#